data_63f0a2888abf9e94e25cd486cac25c58
#
_entry.id   63f0a2888abf9e94e25cd486cac25c58
#
_cell.length_a   1.000
_cell.length_b   1.000
_cell.length_c   1.000
_cell.angle_alpha   90.00
_cell.angle_beta   90.00
_cell.angle_gamma   90.00
#
_symmetry.space_group_name_H-M   'P 1'
#
loop_
_entity.id
_entity.type
_entity.pdbx_description
1 polymer ?
#
loop_
_entity_poly.entity_id
_entity_poly.type
_entity_poly.pdbx_seq_one_letter_code
_entity_poly.pdbx_strand_id
1 'polypeptide(L)'
;MATIINSVAFENFYNYYGSYEHNEYKFKPGINIVNADNNMGKSKFYNGFMWLLRDQVYDSDIKAFCDANESLFKMASGKAKAEDYEFKVGFRVIFTNGGTKYTMEKCALFCHKKGELIHEESRLDIMETVNNADTPILDKGEQMSIINKVFIPLALRNYALLQGESMDRLVDLSSKKALADTIDTLAGISVLKGICDISKKMAQKAYSLFQMEDSENSKFDLERKRDKEKRNQFVANIESTLTAIENAKDELNAAKRKKEELDAFISNSSKRI
;
A
#
# COMPACT_ATOMS: atom_id res chain seq x y z
N MET A 1 10.36 0.35 -9.99
CA MET A 1 10.18 1.65 -10.66
C MET A 1 9.15 2.43 -9.88
N ALA A 2 9.24 3.77 -9.85
CA ALA A 2 8.29 4.59 -9.11
C ALA A 2 7.02 4.84 -9.95
N THR A 3 5.85 4.75 -9.30
CA THR A 3 4.58 5.17 -9.90
C THR A 3 4.38 6.67 -9.66
N ILE A 4 4.03 7.40 -10.71
CA ILE A 4 3.78 8.83 -10.68
C ILE A 4 2.35 9.08 -11.14
N ILE A 5 1.52 9.68 -10.27
CA ILE A 5 0.17 10.09 -10.63
C ILE A 5 0.26 11.39 -11.43
N ASN A 6 -0.24 11.36 -12.66
CA ASN A 6 -0.21 12.50 -13.57
C ASN A 6 -1.44 13.40 -13.39
N SER A 7 -2.63 12.79 -13.32
CA SER A 7 -3.87 13.50 -13.04
C SER A 7 -4.91 12.62 -12.37
N VAL A 8 -5.88 13.27 -11.75
CA VAL A 8 -7.14 12.66 -11.31
C VAL A 8 -8.29 13.51 -11.83
N ALA A 9 -9.41 12.88 -12.13
CA ALA A 9 -10.59 13.56 -12.60
C ALA A 9 -11.87 12.93 -12.04
N PHE A 10 -12.89 13.73 -11.93
CA PHE A 10 -14.19 13.33 -11.40
C PHE A 10 -15.29 13.65 -12.41
N GLU A 11 -16.31 12.82 -12.46
CA GLU A 11 -17.51 13.05 -13.26
C GLU A 11 -18.75 12.82 -12.39
N ASN A 12 -19.56 13.86 -12.21
CA ASN A 12 -20.78 13.85 -11.39
C ASN A 12 -20.62 13.20 -10.00
N PHE A 13 -19.44 13.33 -9.40
CA PHE A 13 -19.06 12.66 -8.16
C PHE A 13 -19.17 13.63 -6.97
N TYR A 14 -20.14 13.44 -6.10
CA TYR A 14 -20.48 14.33 -4.98
C TYR A 14 -20.63 15.79 -5.45
N ASN A 15 -19.71 16.67 -5.03
CA ASN A 15 -19.71 18.09 -5.38
C ASN A 15 -19.13 18.38 -6.76
N TYR A 16 -18.51 17.39 -7.40
CA TYR A 16 -17.88 17.51 -8.71
C TYR A 16 -18.92 17.22 -9.81
N TYR A 17 -19.69 18.24 -10.19
CA TYR A 17 -20.66 18.12 -11.28
C TYR A 17 -20.02 18.33 -12.65
N GLY A 18 -20.50 17.61 -13.65
CA GLY A 18 -20.07 17.69 -15.05
C GLY A 18 -18.99 16.67 -15.40
N SER A 19 -18.42 16.82 -16.59
CA SER A 19 -17.50 15.86 -17.19
C SER A 19 -16.13 15.84 -16.50
N TYR A 20 -15.32 14.82 -16.82
CA TYR A 20 -13.95 14.71 -16.35
C TYR A 20 -13.08 15.92 -16.68
N GLU A 21 -13.28 16.54 -17.86
CA GLU A 21 -12.49 17.67 -18.32
C GLU A 21 -12.67 18.90 -17.43
N HIS A 22 -13.87 19.08 -16.87
CA HIS A 22 -14.17 20.19 -15.95
C HIS A 22 -13.59 19.98 -14.55
N ASN A 23 -13.41 18.71 -14.17
CA ASN A 23 -13.02 18.35 -12.81
C ASN A 23 -11.67 17.58 -12.81
N GLU A 24 -10.76 17.92 -13.73
CA GLU A 24 -9.43 17.32 -13.80
C GLU A 24 -8.41 18.12 -12.99
N TYR A 25 -7.67 17.41 -12.13
CA TYR A 25 -6.54 17.92 -11.37
C TYR A 25 -5.25 17.31 -11.90
N LYS A 26 -4.40 18.12 -12.51
CA LYS A 26 -3.10 17.74 -13.06
C LYS A 26 -2.01 17.96 -12.02
N PHE A 27 -1.18 16.95 -11.81
CA PHE A 27 -0.10 17.00 -10.84
C PHE A 27 1.26 17.24 -11.51
N LYS A 28 2.12 17.91 -10.78
CA LYS A 28 3.53 18.11 -11.13
C LYS A 28 4.40 17.24 -10.24
N PRO A 29 5.63 16.88 -10.66
CA PRO A 29 6.58 16.24 -9.77
C PRO A 29 6.78 17.03 -8.48
N GLY A 30 6.86 16.34 -7.35
CA GLY A 30 7.03 16.93 -6.02
C GLY A 30 5.73 17.08 -5.24
N ILE A 31 5.65 18.07 -4.37
CA ILE A 31 4.49 18.31 -3.49
C ILE A 31 3.42 19.08 -4.25
N ASN A 32 2.21 18.55 -4.27
CA ASN A 32 1.02 19.19 -4.82
C ASN A 32 0.03 19.47 -3.69
N ILE A 33 -0.44 20.71 -3.60
CA ILE A 33 -1.38 21.13 -2.55
C ILE A 33 -2.72 21.45 -3.21
N VAL A 34 -3.76 20.71 -2.81
CA VAL A 34 -5.14 21.01 -3.19
C VAL A 34 -5.76 21.85 -2.08
N ASN A 35 -5.89 23.13 -2.32
CA ASN A 35 -6.53 24.07 -1.40
C ASN A 35 -8.00 24.28 -1.78
N ALA A 36 -8.88 24.22 -0.82
CA ALA A 36 -10.31 24.52 -0.99
C ALA A 36 -10.93 24.85 0.36
N ASP A 37 -12.00 25.61 0.35
CA ASP A 37 -12.79 25.92 1.54
C ASP A 37 -13.49 24.68 2.12
N ASN A 38 -14.03 24.81 3.32
CA ASN A 38 -14.80 23.73 3.93
C ASN A 38 -16.01 23.40 3.06
N ASN A 39 -16.38 22.14 3.00
CA ASN A 39 -17.44 21.58 2.16
C ASN A 39 -17.23 21.62 0.64
N MET A 40 -16.10 22.09 0.14
CA MET A 40 -15.78 22.11 -1.30
C MET A 40 -15.28 20.77 -1.86
N GLY A 41 -15.43 19.70 -1.14
CA GLY A 41 -15.14 18.35 -1.67
C GLY A 41 -13.78 17.77 -1.35
N LYS A 42 -12.92 18.39 -0.49
CA LYS A 42 -11.60 17.84 -0.12
C LYS A 42 -11.67 16.37 0.34
N SER A 43 -12.56 16.05 1.26
CA SER A 43 -12.76 14.68 1.75
C SER A 43 -13.33 13.77 0.66
N LYS A 44 -14.07 14.33 -0.31
CA LYS A 44 -14.61 13.56 -1.45
C LYS A 44 -13.53 13.23 -2.47
N PHE A 45 -12.49 14.06 -2.57
CA PHE A 45 -11.28 13.75 -3.34
C PHE A 45 -10.62 12.44 -2.86
N TYR A 46 -10.48 12.28 -1.55
CA TYR A 46 -9.99 11.06 -0.93
C TYR A 46 -10.91 9.85 -1.21
N ASN A 47 -12.22 10.06 -1.19
CA ASN A 47 -13.21 9.01 -1.45
C ASN A 47 -13.10 8.41 -2.87
N GLY A 48 -12.66 9.19 -3.87
CA GLY A 48 -12.38 8.66 -5.20
C GLY A 48 -11.33 7.55 -5.18
N PHE A 49 -10.22 7.76 -4.48
CA PHE A 49 -9.20 6.74 -4.30
C PHE A 49 -9.69 5.54 -3.49
N MET A 50 -10.46 5.78 -2.43
CA MET A 50 -11.00 4.70 -1.61
C MET A 50 -11.98 3.84 -2.40
N TRP A 51 -12.83 4.47 -3.22
CA TRP A 51 -13.72 3.75 -4.11
C TRP A 51 -12.96 2.90 -5.12
N LEU A 52 -11.94 3.47 -5.79
CA LEU A 52 -11.13 2.75 -6.78
C LEU A 52 -10.38 1.56 -6.17
N LEU A 53 -9.79 1.74 -4.98
CA LEU A 53 -8.84 0.80 -4.40
C LEU A 53 -9.46 -0.23 -3.44
N ARG A 54 -10.60 0.08 -2.83
CA ARG A 54 -11.17 -0.71 -1.73
C ARG A 54 -12.67 -0.97 -1.85
N ASP A 55 -13.33 -0.44 -2.86
CA ASP A 55 -14.80 -0.43 -2.96
C ASP A 55 -15.48 0.17 -1.72
N GLN A 56 -14.82 1.16 -1.09
CA GLN A 56 -15.30 1.83 0.11
C GLN A 56 -15.30 3.34 -0.07
N VAL A 57 -16.16 4.02 0.67
CA VAL A 57 -16.17 5.49 0.81
C VAL A 57 -16.31 5.88 2.27
N TYR A 58 -15.65 6.96 2.66
CA TYR A 58 -15.81 7.52 3.99
C TYR A 58 -17.07 8.39 4.05
N ASP A 59 -17.99 8.02 4.91
CA ASP A 59 -19.20 8.81 5.20
C ASP A 59 -18.94 9.68 6.43
N SER A 60 -18.97 11.01 6.22
CA SER A 60 -18.73 12.00 7.27
C SER A 60 -19.82 12.05 8.34
N ASP A 61 -21.04 11.63 8.00
CA ASP A 61 -22.18 11.70 8.92
C ASP A 61 -22.08 10.64 9.99
N ILE A 62 -21.71 9.43 9.60
CA ILE A 62 -21.50 8.31 10.51
C ILE A 62 -20.04 8.12 10.94
N LYS A 63 -19.11 8.91 10.37
CA LYS A 63 -17.64 8.88 10.64
C LYS A 63 -17.04 7.50 10.45
N ALA A 64 -17.49 6.76 9.45
CA ALA A 64 -17.05 5.40 9.15
C ALA A 64 -16.90 5.17 7.64
N PHE A 65 -16.16 4.12 7.28
CA PHE A 65 -16.13 3.62 5.91
C PHE A 65 -17.34 2.73 5.64
N CYS A 66 -18.03 2.99 4.53
CA CYS A 66 -19.17 2.24 4.03
C CYS A 66 -18.80 1.53 2.73
N ASP A 67 -19.52 0.48 2.40
CA ASP A 67 -19.47 -0.12 1.07
C ASP A 67 -19.90 0.91 0.01
N ALA A 68 -19.08 1.02 -1.04
CA ALA A 68 -19.34 1.99 -2.09
C ALA A 68 -20.62 1.65 -2.87
N ASN A 69 -20.94 0.36 -3.06
CA ASN A 69 -22.14 -0.05 -3.78
C ASN A 69 -23.43 0.39 -3.04
N GLU A 70 -23.42 0.33 -1.70
CA GLU A 70 -24.53 0.84 -0.88
C GLU A 70 -24.61 2.38 -0.88
N SER A 71 -23.50 3.03 -1.17
CA SER A 71 -23.34 4.49 -1.14
C SER A 71 -23.44 5.16 -2.52
N LEU A 72 -23.64 4.41 -3.61
CA LEU A 72 -23.60 4.92 -4.99
C LEU A 72 -24.53 6.12 -5.19
N PHE A 73 -25.77 6.04 -4.68
CA PHE A 73 -26.72 7.16 -4.78
C PHE A 73 -26.25 8.40 -4.00
N LYS A 74 -25.54 8.24 -2.88
CA LYS A 74 -24.96 9.35 -2.14
C LYS A 74 -23.77 9.97 -2.86
N MET A 75 -23.02 9.14 -3.60
CA MET A 75 -21.85 9.57 -4.38
C MET A 75 -22.23 10.39 -5.60
N ALA A 76 -23.40 10.16 -6.16
CA ALA A 76 -23.89 10.91 -7.32
C ALA A 76 -24.16 12.38 -6.97
N SER A 77 -23.70 13.30 -7.83
CA SER A 77 -23.94 14.73 -7.69
C SER A 77 -25.42 15.06 -7.59
N GLY A 78 -25.79 15.89 -6.63
CA GLY A 78 -27.17 16.34 -6.48
C GLY A 78 -27.69 17.04 -7.72
N LYS A 79 -26.85 17.78 -8.42
CA LYS A 79 -27.20 18.48 -9.66
C LYS A 79 -27.42 17.51 -10.82
N ALA A 80 -26.54 16.52 -11.02
CA ALA A 80 -26.75 15.48 -12.02
C ALA A 80 -28.04 14.69 -11.80
N LYS A 81 -28.35 14.34 -10.55
CA LYS A 81 -29.61 13.67 -10.19
C LYS A 81 -30.85 14.49 -10.51
N ALA A 82 -30.77 15.82 -10.48
CA ALA A 82 -31.89 16.69 -10.71
C ALA A 82 -32.08 17.11 -12.18
N GLU A 83 -31.00 17.23 -12.94
CA GLU A 83 -30.99 17.84 -14.28
C GLU A 83 -30.79 16.81 -15.38
N ASP A 84 -30.10 15.69 -15.12
CA ASP A 84 -29.69 14.75 -16.16
C ASP A 84 -30.58 13.51 -16.18
N TYR A 85 -31.08 13.11 -17.37
CA TYR A 85 -31.87 11.91 -17.53
C TYR A 85 -31.03 10.64 -17.39
N GLU A 86 -29.84 10.65 -18.00
CA GLU A 86 -28.82 9.61 -17.89
C GLU A 86 -27.49 10.28 -17.55
N PHE A 87 -26.77 9.75 -16.58
CA PHE A 87 -25.47 10.30 -16.21
C PHE A 87 -24.54 9.21 -15.66
N LYS A 88 -23.26 9.50 -15.75
CA LYS A 88 -22.20 8.67 -15.20
C LYS A 88 -21.63 9.36 -13.96
N VAL A 89 -21.49 8.59 -12.89
CA VAL A 89 -20.66 8.95 -11.73
C VAL A 89 -19.32 8.30 -11.90
N GLY A 90 -18.22 9.05 -11.89
CA GLY A 90 -16.94 8.48 -12.23
C GLY A 90 -15.75 9.09 -11.50
N PHE A 91 -14.72 8.27 -11.35
CA PHE A 91 -13.39 8.63 -10.89
C PHE A 91 -12.35 8.06 -11.83
N ARG A 92 -11.50 8.93 -12.37
CA ARG A 92 -10.42 8.59 -13.30
C ARG A 92 -9.08 8.97 -12.72
N VAL A 93 -8.11 8.06 -12.84
CA VAL A 93 -6.71 8.30 -12.48
C VAL A 93 -5.84 8.01 -13.70
N ILE A 94 -4.95 8.94 -14.01
CA ILE A 94 -3.91 8.75 -15.00
C ILE A 94 -2.56 8.72 -14.27
N PHE A 95 -1.80 7.67 -14.49
CA PHE A 95 -0.49 7.51 -13.87
C PHE A 95 0.52 6.88 -14.82
N THR A 96 1.81 7.04 -14.52
CA THR A 96 2.92 6.45 -15.28
C THR A 96 3.76 5.57 -14.37
N ASN A 97 4.11 4.39 -14.85
CA ASN A 97 5.04 3.48 -14.19
C ASN A 97 6.03 2.93 -15.21
N GLY A 98 7.33 3.18 -15.02
CA GLY A 98 8.38 2.63 -15.87
C GLY A 98 8.30 3.02 -17.34
N GLY A 99 7.72 4.19 -17.68
CA GLY A 99 7.55 4.64 -19.07
C GLY A 99 6.21 4.25 -19.70
N THR A 100 5.44 3.37 -19.07
CA THR A 100 4.08 3.01 -19.48
C THR A 100 3.08 3.92 -18.78
N LYS A 101 2.15 4.49 -19.55
CA LYS A 101 1.04 5.30 -19.02
C LYS A 101 -0.18 4.43 -18.86
N TYR A 102 -0.86 4.55 -17.74
CA TYR A 102 -2.11 3.87 -17.44
C TYR A 102 -3.22 4.88 -17.22
N THR A 103 -4.39 4.59 -17.75
CA THR A 103 -5.63 5.30 -17.43
C THR A 103 -6.58 4.31 -16.77
N MET A 104 -6.93 4.56 -15.52
CA MET A 104 -7.91 3.77 -14.77
C MET A 104 -9.16 4.61 -14.55
N GLU A 105 -10.30 4.07 -14.91
CA GLU A 105 -11.61 4.69 -14.73
C GLU A 105 -12.55 3.74 -14.02
N LYS A 106 -13.07 4.16 -12.88
CA LYS A 106 -14.16 3.48 -12.19
C LYS A 106 -15.41 4.32 -12.27
N CYS A 107 -16.50 3.74 -12.74
CA CYS A 107 -17.73 4.47 -12.93
C CYS A 107 -18.97 3.64 -12.58
N ALA A 108 -20.05 4.35 -12.29
CA ALA A 108 -21.40 3.83 -12.12
C ALA A 108 -22.37 4.62 -13.01
N LEU A 109 -23.19 3.91 -13.77
CA LEU A 109 -24.17 4.49 -14.67
C LEU A 109 -25.53 4.57 -14.01
N PHE A 110 -26.20 5.71 -14.18
CA PHE A 110 -27.51 6.00 -13.65
C PHE A 110 -28.44 6.47 -14.74
N CYS A 111 -29.71 6.12 -14.62
CA CYS A 111 -30.77 6.65 -15.46
C CYS A 111 -32.08 6.83 -14.68
N HIS A 112 -32.92 7.74 -15.14
CA HIS A 112 -34.28 7.89 -14.64
C HIS A 112 -35.25 6.97 -15.42
N LYS A 113 -35.87 6.02 -14.72
CA LYS A 113 -36.91 5.15 -15.28
C LYS A 113 -38.21 5.33 -14.48
N LYS A 114 -39.26 5.69 -15.17
CA LYS A 114 -40.59 5.93 -14.55
C LYS A 114 -40.58 6.92 -13.38
N GLY A 115 -39.69 7.90 -13.42
CA GLY A 115 -39.54 8.91 -12.36
C GLY A 115 -38.64 8.52 -11.19
N GLU A 116 -38.10 7.31 -11.18
CA GLU A 116 -37.15 6.87 -10.16
C GLU A 116 -35.73 6.79 -10.72
N LEU A 117 -34.75 7.20 -9.94
CA LEU A 117 -33.36 7.09 -10.28
C LEU A 117 -32.89 5.66 -10.02
N ILE A 118 -32.35 5.01 -11.05
CA ILE A 118 -31.89 3.63 -11.01
C ILE A 118 -30.40 3.58 -11.34
N HIS A 119 -29.65 2.80 -10.57
CA HIS A 119 -28.28 2.41 -10.89
C HIS A 119 -28.36 1.22 -11.88
N GLU A 120 -27.74 1.35 -13.04
CA GLU A 120 -27.74 0.32 -14.07
C GLU A 120 -26.54 -0.60 -13.99
N GLU A 121 -25.32 -0.03 -13.94
CA GLU A 121 -24.09 -0.78 -14.05
C GLU A 121 -22.95 -0.04 -13.33
N SER A 122 -22.04 -0.80 -12.74
CA SER A 122 -20.72 -0.32 -12.29
C SER A 122 -19.63 -1.04 -13.03
N ARG A 123 -18.63 -0.31 -13.52
CA ARG A 123 -17.51 -0.90 -14.24
C ARG A 123 -16.19 -0.26 -13.86
N LEU A 124 -15.12 -1.02 -14.10
CA LEU A 124 -13.75 -0.61 -13.98
C LEU A 124 -13.08 -0.82 -15.34
N ASP A 125 -12.60 0.24 -15.95
CA ASP A 125 -11.90 0.21 -17.22
C ASP A 125 -10.44 0.61 -16.98
N ILE A 126 -9.50 -0.16 -17.50
CA ILE A 126 -8.06 0.14 -17.47
C ILE A 126 -7.53 0.12 -18.90
N MET A 127 -6.85 1.19 -19.27
CA MET A 127 -6.15 1.31 -20.55
C MET A 127 -4.66 1.48 -20.29
N GLU A 128 -3.87 0.75 -21.02
CA GLU A 128 -2.42 0.88 -21.09
C GLU A 128 -2.03 1.64 -22.35
N THR A 129 -1.20 2.67 -22.23
CA THR A 129 -0.66 3.44 -23.35
C THR A 129 0.85 3.22 -23.44
N VAL A 130 1.28 2.58 -24.52
CA VAL A 130 2.69 2.35 -24.85
C VAL A 130 2.95 2.94 -26.24
N ASN A 131 3.94 3.78 -26.40
CA ASN A 131 4.29 4.43 -27.66
C ASN A 131 3.09 5.13 -28.37
N ASN A 132 2.22 5.77 -27.57
CA ASN A 132 0.98 6.44 -28.00
C ASN A 132 -0.09 5.50 -28.57
N ALA A 133 0.01 4.19 -28.36
CA ALA A 133 -1.03 3.23 -28.68
C ALA A 133 -1.78 2.84 -27.39
N ASP A 134 -3.08 3.04 -27.38
CA ASP A 134 -3.95 2.70 -26.25
C ASP A 134 -4.46 1.28 -26.41
N THR A 135 -4.26 0.45 -25.41
CA THR A 135 -4.71 -0.95 -25.38
C THR A 135 -5.59 -1.16 -24.13
N PRO A 136 -6.86 -1.56 -24.29
CA PRO A 136 -7.71 -1.86 -23.14
C PRO A 136 -7.31 -3.19 -22.49
N ILE A 137 -7.27 -3.21 -21.17
CA ILE A 137 -7.01 -4.40 -20.39
C ILE A 137 -8.34 -5.00 -19.96
N LEU A 138 -8.72 -6.09 -20.61
CA LEU A 138 -10.04 -6.72 -20.43
C LEU A 138 -10.05 -7.80 -19.35
N ASP A 139 -8.90 -8.43 -19.07
CA ASP A 139 -8.80 -9.47 -18.06
C ASP A 139 -8.86 -8.87 -16.65
N LYS A 140 -9.85 -9.32 -15.85
CA LYS A 140 -10.06 -8.83 -14.49
C LYS A 140 -8.89 -9.15 -13.55
N GLY A 141 -8.21 -10.27 -13.76
CA GLY A 141 -7.04 -10.65 -12.96
C GLY A 141 -5.87 -9.71 -13.22
N GLU A 142 -5.65 -9.33 -14.48
CA GLU A 142 -4.65 -8.36 -14.88
C GLU A 142 -4.98 -6.96 -14.36
N GLN A 143 -6.24 -6.51 -14.48
CA GLN A 143 -6.72 -5.26 -13.89
C GLN A 143 -6.40 -5.18 -12.40
N MET A 144 -6.75 -6.24 -11.65
CA MET A 144 -6.46 -6.32 -10.21
C MET A 144 -4.96 -6.37 -9.91
N SER A 145 -4.17 -7.00 -10.77
CA SER A 145 -2.71 -6.99 -10.64
C SER A 145 -2.13 -5.58 -10.80
N ILE A 146 -2.62 -4.81 -11.77
CA ILE A 146 -2.20 -3.42 -11.99
C ILE A 146 -2.55 -2.57 -10.77
N ILE A 147 -3.78 -2.65 -10.28
CA ILE A 147 -4.22 -1.90 -9.10
C ILE A 147 -3.40 -2.27 -7.85
N ASN A 148 -3.13 -3.57 -7.66
CA ASN A 148 -2.56 -4.07 -6.40
C ASN A 148 -1.04 -4.09 -6.37
N LYS A 149 -0.37 -4.07 -7.52
CA LYS A 149 1.09 -4.19 -7.62
C LYS A 149 1.75 -3.01 -8.31
N VAL A 150 1.09 -2.43 -9.34
CA VAL A 150 1.68 -1.36 -10.16
C VAL A 150 1.26 0.02 -9.65
N PHE A 151 -0.03 0.25 -9.41
CA PHE A 151 -0.53 1.56 -8.99
C PHE A 151 -0.15 1.86 -7.54
N ILE A 152 -0.86 1.28 -6.58
CA ILE A 152 -0.52 1.38 -5.16
C ILE A 152 -0.51 -0.02 -4.57
N PRO A 153 0.68 -0.61 -4.33
CA PRO A 153 0.81 -1.92 -3.72
C PRO A 153 -0.04 -2.07 -2.47
N LEU A 154 -0.71 -3.23 -2.35
CA LEU A 154 -1.67 -3.48 -1.28
C LEU A 154 -1.08 -3.20 0.11
N ALA A 155 0.18 -3.60 0.33
CA ALA A 155 0.90 -3.37 1.58
C ALA A 155 1.14 -1.88 1.89
N LEU A 156 1.16 -1.01 0.87
CA LEU A 156 1.44 0.42 1.02
C LEU A 156 0.19 1.28 1.14
N ARG A 157 -1.02 0.75 0.87
CA ARG A 157 -2.25 1.55 0.81
C ARG A 157 -2.58 2.28 2.11
N ASN A 158 -2.28 1.65 3.25
CA ASN A 158 -2.52 2.26 4.56
C ASN A 158 -1.60 3.45 4.83
N TYR A 159 -0.45 3.51 4.15
CA TYR A 159 0.55 4.57 4.33
C TYR A 159 0.49 5.61 3.20
N ALA A 160 0.06 5.20 2.01
CA ALA A 160 -0.04 6.09 0.85
C ALA A 160 -1.30 6.98 0.87
N LEU A 161 -2.38 6.50 1.48
CA LEU A 161 -3.66 7.21 1.57
C LEU A 161 -3.99 7.49 3.02
N LEU A 162 -3.54 8.64 3.51
CA LEU A 162 -3.75 9.08 4.88
C LEU A 162 -4.82 10.15 4.94
N GLN A 163 -5.83 9.93 5.78
CA GLN A 163 -6.78 10.95 6.19
C GLN A 163 -6.32 11.53 7.52
N GLY A 164 -6.35 12.86 7.69
CA GLY A 164 -5.79 13.55 8.87
C GLY A 164 -6.30 12.98 10.19
N GLU A 165 -7.61 12.67 10.27
CA GLU A 165 -8.23 12.08 11.46
C GLU A 165 -7.76 10.64 11.76
N SER A 166 -7.14 9.98 10.78
CA SER A 166 -6.65 8.60 10.92
C SER A 166 -5.15 8.52 11.24
N MET A 167 -4.43 9.64 11.20
CA MET A 167 -2.97 9.65 11.43
C MET A 167 -2.60 9.16 12.82
N ASP A 168 -3.35 9.51 13.84
CA ASP A 168 -3.09 9.10 15.22
C ASP A 168 -3.19 7.58 15.42
N ARG A 169 -3.93 6.88 14.56
CA ARG A 169 -4.09 5.42 14.62
C ARG A 169 -3.04 4.65 13.80
N LEU A 170 -2.44 5.30 12.80
CA LEU A 170 -1.49 4.65 11.88
C LEU A 170 -0.05 4.73 12.39
N VAL A 171 0.27 5.74 13.17
CA VAL A 171 1.61 5.97 13.68
C VAL A 171 1.57 5.84 15.19
N ASP A 172 1.38 4.63 15.70
CA ASP A 172 1.76 4.34 17.08
C ASP A 172 3.29 4.33 17.17
N LEU A 173 3.86 5.54 17.18
CA LEU A 173 5.30 5.79 17.34
C LEU A 173 5.82 5.31 18.71
N SER A 174 4.93 4.93 19.62
CA SER A 174 5.29 4.42 20.95
C SER A 174 5.86 2.99 20.87
N SER A 175 5.54 2.24 19.83
CA SER A 175 6.04 0.87 19.61
C SER A 175 7.16 0.83 18.59
N LYS A 176 8.41 0.62 19.06
CA LYS A 176 9.58 0.39 18.18
C LYS A 176 9.35 -0.73 17.16
N LYS A 177 8.55 -1.73 17.51
CA LYS A 177 8.23 -2.86 16.64
C LYS A 177 7.30 -2.44 15.50
N ALA A 178 6.24 -1.66 15.79
CA ALA A 178 5.33 -1.15 14.77
C ALA A 178 6.05 -0.24 13.77
N LEU A 179 6.97 0.59 14.23
CA LEU A 179 7.80 1.44 13.36
C LEU A 179 8.74 0.60 12.49
N ALA A 180 9.40 -0.42 13.05
CA ALA A 180 10.26 -1.32 12.29
C ALA A 180 9.48 -2.10 11.21
N ASP A 181 8.32 -2.66 11.56
CA ASP A 181 7.45 -3.37 10.62
C ASP A 181 6.94 -2.45 9.50
N THR A 182 6.68 -1.19 9.82
CA THR A 182 6.31 -0.15 8.84
C THR A 182 7.47 0.13 7.88
N ILE A 183 8.67 0.34 8.39
CA ILE A 183 9.88 0.58 7.59
C ILE A 183 10.18 -0.63 6.71
N ASP A 184 10.11 -1.84 7.25
CA ASP A 184 10.32 -3.09 6.52
C ASP A 184 9.32 -3.24 5.37
N THR A 185 8.07 -2.85 5.58
CA THR A 185 7.02 -2.87 4.56
C THR A 185 7.27 -1.82 3.47
N LEU A 186 7.58 -0.59 3.85
CA LEU A 186 7.89 0.51 2.92
C LEU A 186 9.15 0.24 2.10
N ALA A 187 10.16 -0.37 2.70
CA ALA A 187 11.40 -0.74 2.02
C ALA A 187 11.28 -2.02 1.18
N GLY A 188 10.12 -2.69 1.18
CA GLY A 188 9.92 -3.97 0.48
C GLY A 188 10.67 -5.15 1.09
N ILE A 189 11.24 -4.98 2.28
CA ILE A 189 12.04 -6.00 2.99
C ILE A 189 11.16 -7.20 3.39
N SER A 190 9.88 -6.97 3.66
CA SER A 190 8.91 -8.02 3.99
C SER A 190 8.80 -9.09 2.90
N VAL A 191 8.89 -8.70 1.62
CA VAL A 191 8.89 -9.64 0.48
C VAL A 191 10.15 -10.49 0.48
N LEU A 192 11.32 -9.88 0.71
CA LEU A 192 12.60 -10.58 0.79
C LEU A 192 12.63 -11.54 1.98
N LYS A 193 12.13 -11.13 3.14
CA LYS A 193 11.95 -12.01 4.31
C LYS A 193 11.06 -13.21 3.99
N GLY A 194 9.94 -12.97 3.30
CA GLY A 194 9.04 -14.05 2.85
C GLY A 194 9.72 -15.05 1.92
N ILE A 195 10.52 -14.58 0.96
CA ILE A 195 11.30 -15.44 0.07
C ILE A 195 12.33 -16.26 0.88
N CYS A 196 13.04 -15.65 1.80
CA CYS A 196 13.98 -16.34 2.70
C CYS A 196 13.30 -17.43 3.53
N ASP A 197 12.12 -17.16 4.08
CA ASP A 197 11.37 -18.12 4.90
C ASP A 197 10.84 -19.30 4.06
N ILE A 198 10.35 -19.02 2.84
CA ILE A 198 9.97 -20.07 1.88
C ILE A 198 11.18 -20.93 1.52
N SER A 199 12.32 -20.31 1.20
CA SER A 199 13.55 -21.02 0.86
C SER A 199 14.04 -21.91 2.02
N LYS A 200 13.96 -21.41 3.26
CA LYS A 200 14.29 -22.21 4.45
C LYS A 200 13.36 -23.42 4.62
N LYS A 201 12.04 -23.21 4.45
CA LYS A 201 11.05 -24.30 4.51
C LYS A 201 11.26 -25.34 3.41
N MET A 202 11.57 -24.90 2.20
CA MET A 202 11.88 -25.80 1.08
C MET A 202 13.16 -26.60 1.35
N ALA A 203 14.22 -25.97 1.84
CA ALA A 203 15.44 -26.64 2.23
C ALA A 203 15.21 -27.67 3.35
N GLN A 204 14.42 -27.33 4.36
CA GLN A 204 14.04 -28.27 5.43
C GLN A 204 13.24 -29.47 4.90
N LYS A 205 12.27 -29.22 3.99
CA LYS A 205 11.47 -30.27 3.38
C LYS A 205 12.32 -31.18 2.47
N ALA A 206 13.19 -30.61 1.65
CA ALA A 206 14.12 -31.37 0.82
C ALA A 206 15.05 -32.25 1.68
N TYR A 207 15.56 -31.70 2.79
CA TYR A 207 16.39 -32.45 3.72
C TYR A 207 15.64 -33.57 4.43
N SER A 208 14.37 -33.36 4.82
CA SER A 208 13.55 -34.42 5.42
C SER A 208 13.25 -35.55 4.43
N LEU A 209 12.96 -35.22 3.15
CA LEU A 209 12.76 -36.21 2.09
C LEU A 209 14.05 -36.99 1.83
N PHE A 210 15.19 -36.32 1.77
CA PHE A 210 16.50 -36.96 1.63
C PHE A 210 16.80 -37.93 2.80
N GLN A 211 16.42 -37.56 4.04
CA GLN A 211 16.55 -38.46 5.20
C GLN A 211 15.62 -39.68 5.14
N MET A 212 14.42 -39.54 4.56
CA MET A 212 13.49 -40.64 4.39
C MET A 212 13.95 -41.66 3.35
N GLU A 213 14.43 -41.21 2.20
CA GLU A 213 14.94 -42.09 1.13
C GLU A 213 16.20 -42.88 1.54
N ASP A 214 17.00 -42.29 2.39
CA ASP A 214 18.28 -42.89 2.79
C ASP A 214 18.18 -43.81 4.02
N SER A 215 17.01 -43.85 4.69
CA SER A 215 16.78 -44.75 5.85
C SER A 215 16.80 -46.23 5.49
N GLU A 216 16.73 -46.58 4.21
CA GLU A 216 16.82 -47.98 3.71
C GLU A 216 18.27 -48.49 3.54
N ASN A 217 19.29 -47.62 3.65
CA ASN A 217 20.69 -48.00 3.50
C ASN A 217 21.48 -47.93 4.82
N SER A 218 21.51 -49.00 5.55
CA SER A 218 22.06 -49.16 6.94
C SER A 218 23.58 -48.95 7.08
N LYS A 219 24.36 -48.62 6.08
CA LYS A 219 25.82 -48.39 6.17
C LYS A 219 26.25 -46.94 6.41
N PHE A 220 25.35 -45.98 6.25
CA PHE A 220 25.63 -44.54 6.40
C PHE A 220 25.17 -43.92 7.71
N ASP A 221 24.53 -44.70 8.60
CA ASP A 221 23.90 -44.15 9.80
C ASP A 221 24.84 -43.55 10.83
N LEU A 222 26.09 -43.99 10.88
CA LEU A 222 27.09 -43.51 11.84
C LEU A 222 27.70 -42.18 11.42
N GLU A 223 27.99 -42.00 10.13
CA GLU A 223 28.49 -40.71 9.58
C GLU A 223 27.36 -39.65 9.64
N ARG A 224 26.16 -40.02 9.33
CA ARG A 224 24.97 -39.18 9.43
C ARG A 224 24.67 -38.67 10.84
N LYS A 225 24.78 -39.50 11.85
CA LYS A 225 24.65 -39.04 13.24
C LYS A 225 25.71 -37.99 13.58
N ARG A 226 26.95 -38.21 13.18
CA ARG A 226 28.04 -37.24 13.40
C ARG A 226 27.83 -35.93 12.68
N ASP A 227 27.34 -35.96 11.44
CA ASP A 227 27.07 -34.75 10.68
C ASP A 227 25.84 -33.97 11.19
N LYS A 228 24.84 -34.71 11.67
CA LYS A 228 23.67 -34.11 12.35
C LYS A 228 24.06 -33.41 13.65
N GLU A 229 24.92 -34.05 14.43
CA GLU A 229 25.45 -33.45 15.67
C GLU A 229 26.33 -32.22 15.40
N LYS A 230 27.21 -32.27 14.41
CA LYS A 230 28.01 -31.12 13.98
C LYS A 230 27.13 -29.98 13.50
N ARG A 231 26.12 -30.28 12.69
CA ARG A 231 25.18 -29.27 12.20
C ARG A 231 24.41 -28.61 13.36
N ASN A 232 23.93 -29.38 14.32
CA ASN A 232 23.24 -28.85 15.49
C ASN A 232 24.16 -27.96 16.34
N GLN A 233 25.45 -28.33 16.47
CA GLN A 233 26.45 -27.50 17.12
C GLN A 233 26.69 -26.18 16.37
N PHE A 234 26.79 -26.23 15.02
CA PHE A 234 26.93 -25.01 14.20
C PHE A 234 25.71 -24.08 14.34
N VAL A 235 24.50 -24.64 14.33
CA VAL A 235 23.26 -23.84 14.52
C VAL A 235 23.27 -23.18 15.90
N ALA A 236 23.58 -23.92 16.95
CA ALA A 236 23.65 -23.37 18.32
C ALA A 236 24.74 -22.27 18.44
N ASN A 237 25.91 -22.47 17.79
CA ASN A 237 26.96 -21.47 17.75
C ASN A 237 26.53 -20.20 16.98
N ILE A 238 25.80 -20.36 15.88
CA ILE A 238 25.27 -19.22 15.12
C ILE A 238 24.26 -18.44 15.97
N GLU A 239 23.34 -19.12 16.67
CA GLU A 239 22.38 -18.47 17.53
C GLU A 239 23.05 -17.72 18.68
N SER A 240 24.03 -18.34 19.33
CA SER A 240 24.80 -17.68 20.39
C SER A 240 25.59 -16.47 19.88
N THR A 241 26.17 -16.58 18.68
CA THR A 241 26.91 -15.47 18.06
C THR A 241 25.98 -14.32 17.67
N LEU A 242 24.80 -14.62 17.15
CA LEU A 242 23.79 -13.60 16.84
C LEU A 242 23.33 -12.85 18.11
N THR A 243 23.10 -13.59 19.20
CA THR A 243 22.77 -12.98 20.49
C THR A 243 23.91 -12.07 21.01
N ALA A 244 25.14 -12.53 20.89
CA ALA A 244 26.33 -11.74 21.27
C ALA A 244 26.47 -10.46 20.40
N ILE A 245 26.18 -10.54 19.11
CA ILE A 245 26.19 -9.38 18.20
C ILE A 245 25.09 -8.38 18.60
N GLU A 246 23.91 -8.86 18.99
CA GLU A 246 22.79 -8.02 19.39
C GLU A 246 23.11 -7.28 20.69
N ASN A 247 23.67 -7.98 21.70
CA ASN A 247 24.13 -7.40 22.93
C ASN A 247 25.26 -6.35 22.69
N ALA A 248 26.24 -6.66 21.86
CA ALA A 248 27.31 -5.72 21.51
C ALA A 248 26.81 -4.47 20.79
N LYS A 249 25.77 -4.59 19.94
CA LYS A 249 25.09 -3.43 19.33
C LYS A 249 24.42 -2.55 20.37
N ASP A 250 23.75 -3.15 21.35
CA ASP A 250 23.08 -2.41 22.40
C ASP A 250 24.09 -1.67 23.30
N GLU A 251 25.21 -2.32 23.64
CA GLU A 251 26.32 -1.68 24.36
C GLU A 251 26.95 -0.53 23.55
N LEU A 252 27.15 -0.71 22.26
CA LEU A 252 27.65 0.34 21.38
C LEU A 252 26.71 1.54 21.32
N ASN A 253 25.41 1.30 21.22
CA ASN A 253 24.40 2.35 21.21
C ASN A 253 24.34 3.10 22.56
N ALA A 254 24.48 2.38 23.67
CA ALA A 254 24.58 2.99 25.00
C ALA A 254 25.84 3.84 25.16
N ALA A 255 26.99 3.35 24.67
CA ALA A 255 28.25 4.09 24.67
C ALA A 255 28.19 5.36 23.80
N LYS A 256 27.53 5.30 22.62
CA LYS A 256 27.32 6.48 21.76
C LYS A 256 26.47 7.56 22.45
N ARG A 257 25.37 7.17 23.11
CA ARG A 257 24.54 8.12 23.88
C ARG A 257 25.34 8.80 25.00
N LYS A 258 26.12 8.01 25.72
CA LYS A 258 26.96 8.52 26.80
C LYS A 258 28.03 9.49 26.30
N LYS A 259 28.60 9.23 25.12
CA LYS A 259 29.52 10.14 24.44
C LYS A 259 28.82 11.46 24.07
N GLU A 260 27.65 11.40 23.45
CA GLU A 260 26.87 12.59 23.08
C GLU A 260 26.51 13.46 24.31
N GLU A 261 26.13 12.82 25.42
CA GLU A 261 25.87 13.50 26.68
C GLU A 261 27.13 14.22 27.22
N LEU A 262 28.30 13.56 27.17
CA LEU A 262 29.56 14.12 27.57
C LEU A 262 30.01 15.27 26.65
N ASP A 263 29.85 15.12 25.35
CA ASP A 263 30.19 16.17 24.38
C ASP A 263 29.29 17.41 24.57
N ALA A 264 27.99 17.20 24.86
CA ALA A 264 27.09 18.28 25.22
C ALA A 264 27.47 18.97 26.54
N PHE A 265 27.87 18.19 27.53
CA PHE A 265 28.34 18.74 28.82
C PHE A 265 29.62 19.57 28.65
N ILE A 266 30.59 19.10 27.88
CA ILE A 266 31.84 19.83 27.58
C ILE A 266 31.54 21.13 26.83
N SER A 267 30.67 21.07 25.82
CA SER A 267 30.26 22.26 25.05
C SER A 267 29.58 23.32 25.90
N ASN A 268 28.74 22.90 26.87
CA ASN A 268 28.07 23.82 27.79
C ASN A 268 29.00 24.37 28.85
N SER A 269 30.04 23.62 29.25
CA SER A 269 31.04 24.07 30.21
C SER A 269 32.01 25.09 29.60
N SER A 270 32.38 24.90 28.32
CA SER A 270 33.25 25.86 27.59
C SER A 270 32.55 27.17 27.23
N LYS A 271 31.25 27.28 27.34
CA LYS A 271 30.51 28.54 27.18
C LYS A 271 30.37 29.34 28.47
N ARG A 272 30.87 28.86 29.61
CA ARG A 272 30.80 29.50 30.92
C ARG A 272 32.14 30.05 31.42
N ILE A 273 33.18 29.91 30.61
CA ILE A 273 34.49 30.60 30.78
C ILE A 273 34.56 31.71 29.71
#